data_7b194b1cd41b616a3df3daa31d4c6274
#
_entry.id   7b194b1cd41b616a3df3daa31d4c6274
#
_cell.length_a   1.000
_cell.length_b   1.000
_cell.length_c   1.000
_cell.angle_alpha   90.00
_cell.angle_beta   90.00
_cell.angle_gamma   90.00
#
_symmetry.space_group_name_H-M   'P 1'
#
loop_
_entity.id
_entity.type
_entity.pdbx_description
1 polymer ?
#
loop_
_entity_poly.entity_id
_entity_poly.type
_entity_poly.pdbx_seq_one_letter_code
_entity_poly.pdbx_strand_id
1 'polypeptide(L)'
;MNNLFSAFNAVSKKEWEEKIISDLKGADYNEKLVSSTEGIEIKPIYHADDKNKTHESSFPIDWESYQLIDASNPRDGNKRALAALKNDISGLCFSNPNDLATLLKGIEIEHIRIDFKNYTDDFPLQWKKFIKCRKVTGAFHGLTKSKTPGFLNTIFA
;
A
#
# COMPACT_ATOMS: atom_id res chain seq x y z
N MET A 1 1.30 -31.35 18.34
CA MET A 1 -0.08 -30.85 18.13
C MET A 1 -0.85 -31.93 17.38
N ASN A 2 -1.94 -32.43 17.95
CA ASN A 2 -2.79 -33.40 17.24
C ASN A 2 -3.45 -32.66 16.08
N ASN A 3 -3.24 -33.19 14.87
CA ASN A 3 -3.90 -32.64 13.69
C ASN A 3 -5.41 -32.89 13.80
N LEU A 4 -6.19 -31.84 13.96
CA LEU A 4 -7.64 -31.89 14.18
C LEU A 4 -8.38 -32.62 13.05
N PHE A 5 -7.79 -32.68 11.86
CA PHE A 5 -8.38 -33.27 10.66
C PHE A 5 -7.76 -34.62 10.26
N SER A 6 -6.97 -35.25 11.16
CA SER A 6 -6.31 -36.54 10.86
C SER A 6 -7.30 -37.69 10.61
N ALA A 7 -8.55 -37.56 11.00
CA ALA A 7 -9.61 -38.53 10.76
C ALA A 7 -10.25 -38.44 9.35
N PHE A 8 -9.93 -37.40 8.59
CA PHE A 8 -10.46 -37.19 7.24
C PHE A 8 -9.38 -37.47 6.20
N ASN A 9 -9.70 -38.33 5.24
CA ASN A 9 -8.81 -38.59 4.13
C ASN A 9 -8.73 -37.37 3.20
N ALA A 10 -7.56 -37.13 2.63
CA ALA A 10 -7.42 -36.14 1.59
C ALA A 10 -8.21 -36.55 0.35
N VAL A 11 -9.06 -35.65 -0.15
CA VAL A 11 -9.85 -35.85 -1.36
C VAL A 11 -9.16 -35.14 -2.51
N SER A 12 -8.97 -35.85 -3.63
CA SER A 12 -8.39 -35.27 -4.84
C SER A 12 -9.42 -34.35 -5.56
N LYS A 13 -8.92 -33.44 -6.39
CA LYS A 13 -9.76 -32.61 -7.25
C LYS A 13 -10.72 -33.45 -8.10
N LYS A 14 -10.19 -34.54 -8.69
CA LYS A 14 -10.97 -35.43 -9.57
C LYS A 14 -12.11 -36.08 -8.82
N GLU A 15 -11.86 -36.65 -7.64
CA GLU A 15 -12.91 -37.27 -6.81
C GLU A 15 -14.00 -36.28 -6.41
N TRP A 16 -13.59 -35.04 -6.13
CA TRP A 16 -14.52 -33.98 -5.81
C TRP A 16 -15.39 -33.58 -7.01
N GLU A 17 -14.81 -33.40 -8.22
CA GLU A 17 -15.51 -33.14 -9.46
C GLU A 17 -16.48 -34.26 -9.84
N GLU A 18 -16.05 -35.53 -9.76
CA GLU A 18 -16.89 -36.70 -10.01
C GLU A 18 -18.11 -36.76 -9.08
N LYS A 19 -17.90 -36.44 -7.81
CA LYS A 19 -18.98 -36.37 -6.82
C LYS A 19 -20.01 -35.27 -7.16
N ILE A 20 -19.56 -34.09 -7.50
CA ILE A 20 -20.43 -32.98 -7.89
C ILE A 20 -21.24 -33.30 -9.15
N ILE A 21 -20.58 -33.86 -10.18
CA ILE A 21 -21.26 -34.23 -11.42
C ILE A 21 -22.36 -35.29 -11.13
N SER A 22 -22.07 -36.23 -10.25
CA SER A 22 -23.07 -37.20 -9.81
C SER A 22 -24.25 -36.56 -9.09
N ASP A 23 -23.97 -35.59 -8.21
CA ASP A 23 -25.01 -34.88 -7.42
C ASP A 23 -25.85 -33.91 -8.27
N LEU A 24 -25.32 -33.41 -9.38
CA LEU A 24 -26.03 -32.57 -10.35
C LEU A 24 -27.07 -33.33 -11.20
N LYS A 25 -27.09 -34.68 -11.13
CA LYS A 25 -28.09 -35.54 -11.80
C LYS A 25 -28.29 -35.24 -13.29
N GLY A 26 -27.21 -34.94 -13.99
CA GLY A 26 -27.19 -34.66 -15.43
C GLY A 26 -27.30 -33.18 -15.82
N ALA A 27 -27.37 -32.28 -14.87
CA ALA A 27 -27.22 -30.83 -15.18
C ALA A 27 -25.74 -30.51 -15.48
N ASP A 28 -25.53 -29.56 -16.41
CA ASP A 28 -24.18 -29.16 -16.79
C ASP A 28 -23.48 -28.43 -15.65
N TYR A 29 -22.24 -28.87 -15.34
CA TYR A 29 -21.40 -28.32 -14.27
C TYR A 29 -21.07 -26.83 -14.51
N ASN A 30 -20.73 -26.49 -15.75
CA ASN A 30 -20.30 -25.12 -16.06
C ASN A 30 -21.47 -24.15 -15.98
N GLU A 31 -22.65 -24.55 -16.49
CA GLU A 31 -23.84 -23.70 -16.43
C GLU A 31 -24.35 -23.45 -15.01
N LYS A 32 -24.18 -24.44 -14.12
CA LYS A 32 -24.75 -24.38 -12.77
C LYS A 32 -23.82 -23.81 -11.73
N LEU A 33 -22.54 -24.06 -11.86
CA LEU A 33 -21.57 -23.79 -10.77
C LEU A 33 -20.45 -22.83 -11.15
N VAL A 34 -20.16 -22.64 -12.45
CA VAL A 34 -19.16 -21.67 -12.90
C VAL A 34 -19.85 -20.33 -13.17
N SER A 35 -19.34 -19.27 -12.57
CA SER A 35 -19.79 -17.92 -12.84
C SER A 35 -18.72 -17.14 -13.60
N SER A 36 -19.14 -16.16 -14.42
CA SER A 36 -18.21 -15.27 -15.10
C SER A 36 -18.48 -13.83 -14.66
N THR A 37 -17.44 -13.15 -14.24
CA THR A 37 -17.49 -11.74 -13.86
C THR A 37 -16.35 -11.00 -14.56
N GLU A 38 -16.68 -10.01 -15.37
CA GLU A 38 -15.69 -9.19 -16.11
C GLU A 38 -14.72 -10.01 -16.97
N GLY A 39 -15.19 -11.15 -17.53
CA GLY A 39 -14.37 -12.05 -18.36
C GLY A 39 -13.49 -13.03 -17.57
N ILE A 40 -13.64 -13.05 -16.25
CA ILE A 40 -12.93 -14.01 -15.38
C ILE A 40 -13.89 -15.13 -15.00
N GLU A 41 -13.53 -16.37 -15.31
CA GLU A 41 -14.28 -17.54 -14.87
C GLU A 41 -13.97 -17.86 -13.41
N ILE A 42 -15.02 -17.92 -12.60
CA ILE A 42 -14.96 -18.24 -11.19
C ILE A 42 -15.52 -19.64 -10.99
N LYS A 43 -14.64 -20.57 -10.62
CA LYS A 43 -14.99 -21.96 -10.31
C LYS A 43 -15.53 -22.09 -8.89
N PRO A 44 -16.39 -23.07 -8.60
CA PRO A 44 -16.94 -23.28 -7.25
C PRO A 44 -15.87 -23.69 -6.22
N ILE A 45 -14.77 -24.28 -6.69
CA ILE A 45 -13.61 -24.64 -5.85
C ILE A 45 -12.30 -24.49 -6.63
N TYR A 46 -11.25 -24.14 -5.90
CA TYR A 46 -9.87 -24.15 -6.38
C TYR A 46 -9.05 -25.11 -5.50
N HIS A 47 -8.45 -26.10 -6.14
CA HIS A 47 -7.59 -27.08 -5.49
C HIS A 47 -6.11 -26.69 -5.60
N ALA A 48 -5.25 -27.33 -4.83
CA ALA A 48 -3.81 -27.09 -4.90
C ALA A 48 -3.24 -27.32 -6.32
N ASP A 49 -3.84 -28.22 -7.09
CA ASP A 49 -3.46 -28.51 -8.47
C ASP A 49 -3.81 -27.38 -9.45
N ASP A 50 -4.74 -26.49 -9.08
CA ASP A 50 -5.11 -25.31 -9.88
C ASP A 50 -4.13 -24.15 -9.67
N LYS A 51 -3.19 -24.27 -8.74
CA LYS A 51 -2.14 -23.26 -8.58
C LYS A 51 -1.27 -23.29 -9.84
N ASN A 52 -1.55 -22.34 -10.73
CA ASN A 52 -0.53 -21.96 -11.70
C ASN A 52 0.74 -21.65 -10.90
N LYS A 53 1.92 -22.05 -11.41
CA LYS A 53 3.20 -21.60 -10.84
C LYS A 53 3.12 -20.08 -10.73
N THR A 54 2.66 -19.62 -9.60
CA THR A 54 2.72 -18.19 -9.30
C THR A 54 4.19 -17.85 -9.44
N HIS A 55 4.50 -16.92 -10.34
CA HIS A 55 5.71 -16.15 -10.15
C HIS A 55 5.68 -15.78 -8.66
N GLU A 56 6.68 -16.20 -7.91
CA GLU A 56 6.95 -15.61 -6.62
C GLU A 56 7.20 -14.13 -6.93
N SER A 57 6.11 -13.37 -7.00
CA SER A 57 6.23 -11.94 -6.99
C SER A 57 6.80 -11.64 -5.61
N SER A 58 8.08 -11.34 -5.59
CA SER A 58 8.73 -10.73 -4.44
C SER A 58 8.13 -9.33 -4.27
N PHE A 59 6.84 -9.27 -3.91
CA PHE A 59 6.30 -8.05 -3.37
C PHE A 59 7.07 -7.78 -2.08
N PRO A 60 7.66 -6.60 -1.94
CA PRO A 60 8.22 -6.24 -0.65
C PRO A 60 7.11 -6.46 0.39
N ILE A 61 7.42 -7.28 1.39
CA ILE A 61 6.49 -7.62 2.47
C ILE A 61 6.16 -6.35 3.28
N ASP A 62 7.02 -5.35 3.18
CA ASP A 62 6.88 -4.06 3.86
C ASP A 62 6.15 -3.06 2.95
N TRP A 63 4.95 -2.72 3.33
CA TRP A 63 4.17 -1.64 2.74
C TRP A 63 4.03 -0.51 3.76
N GLU A 64 4.19 0.71 3.27
CA GLU A 64 4.07 1.90 4.10
C GLU A 64 2.69 2.53 3.88
N SER A 65 2.04 2.91 4.98
CA SER A 65 0.78 3.65 4.94
C SER A 65 1.03 5.15 5.02
N TYR A 66 0.43 5.91 4.09
CA TYR A 66 0.64 7.36 4.00
C TYR A 66 -0.63 8.13 4.25
N GLN A 67 -0.49 9.23 5.01
CA GLN A 67 -1.55 10.22 5.16
C GLN A 67 -1.20 11.50 4.42
N LEU A 68 -2.08 11.91 3.48
CA LEU A 68 -2.01 13.22 2.85
C LEU A 68 -2.65 14.28 3.77
N ILE A 69 -1.91 15.34 4.05
CA ILE A 69 -2.31 16.42 4.95
C ILE A 69 -2.10 17.78 4.27
N ASP A 70 -3.16 18.57 4.19
CA ASP A 70 -3.01 19.97 3.79
C ASP A 70 -2.35 20.77 4.94
N ALA A 71 -1.20 21.36 4.62
CA ALA A 71 -0.37 22.11 5.53
C ALA A 71 -0.43 23.64 5.31
N SER A 72 -1.42 24.12 4.58
CA SER A 72 -1.66 25.57 4.39
C SER A 72 -1.79 26.29 5.74
N ASN A 73 -2.41 25.63 6.72
CA ASN A 73 -2.35 26.04 8.13
C ASN A 73 -1.43 25.05 8.89
N PRO A 74 -0.20 25.45 9.27
CA PRO A 74 0.77 24.52 9.86
C PRO A 74 0.38 23.99 11.23
N ARG A 75 -0.41 24.71 12.03
CA ARG A 75 -0.89 24.24 13.34
C ARG A 75 -1.92 23.12 13.18
N ASP A 76 -2.86 23.28 12.25
CA ASP A 76 -3.86 22.26 11.96
C ASP A 76 -3.22 21.04 11.26
N GLY A 77 -2.27 21.29 10.34
CA GLY A 77 -1.45 20.26 9.72
C GLY A 77 -0.70 19.41 10.74
N ASN A 78 -0.04 20.05 11.70
CA ASN A 78 0.66 19.37 12.79
C ASN A 78 -0.28 18.52 13.65
N LYS A 79 -1.44 19.06 14.03
CA LYS A 79 -2.44 18.31 14.82
C LYS A 79 -2.92 17.07 14.11
N ARG A 80 -3.19 17.16 12.78
CA ARG A 80 -3.60 16.02 11.96
C ARG A 80 -2.46 15.00 11.81
N ALA A 81 -1.23 15.48 11.61
CA ALA A 81 -0.05 14.61 11.51
C ALA A 81 0.18 13.80 12.77
N LEU A 82 0.14 14.43 13.93
CA LEU A 82 0.26 13.75 15.22
C LEU A 82 -0.88 12.74 15.46
N ALA A 83 -2.10 13.06 15.02
CA ALA A 83 -3.22 12.13 15.10
C ALA A 83 -3.05 10.94 14.17
N ALA A 84 -2.55 11.14 12.93
CA ALA A 84 -2.26 10.07 11.98
C ALA A 84 -1.19 9.12 12.51
N LEU A 85 -0.08 9.65 13.03
CA LEU A 85 1.00 8.84 13.61
C LEU A 85 0.56 8.00 14.82
N LYS A 86 -0.42 8.48 15.59
CA LYS A 86 -1.04 7.68 16.67
C LYS A 86 -1.87 6.49 16.17
N ASN A 87 -2.26 6.50 14.91
CA ASN A 87 -3.04 5.44 14.25
C ASN A 87 -2.17 4.62 13.28
N ASP A 88 -0.91 4.40 13.61
CA ASP A 88 0.04 3.55 12.90
C ASP A 88 0.30 3.92 11.43
N ILE A 89 0.16 5.22 11.11
CA ILE A 89 0.61 5.75 9.81
C ILE A 89 2.13 5.88 9.83
N SER A 90 2.80 5.28 8.87
CA SER A 90 4.27 5.24 8.76
C SER A 90 4.87 6.39 7.94
N GLY A 91 4.07 7.05 7.10
CA GLY A 91 4.51 8.14 6.26
C GLY A 91 3.51 9.31 6.20
N LEU A 92 4.02 10.52 6.09
CA LEU A 92 3.24 11.73 5.96
C LEU A 92 3.55 12.43 4.64
N CYS A 93 2.52 12.84 3.90
CA CYS A 93 2.66 13.68 2.72
C CYS A 93 2.00 15.03 2.98
N PHE A 94 2.78 16.09 3.04
CA PHE A 94 2.26 17.44 3.24
C PHE A 94 2.06 18.16 1.92
N SER A 95 0.86 18.70 1.70
CA SER A 95 0.60 19.63 0.60
C SER A 95 0.57 21.07 1.09
N ASN A 96 1.03 22.00 0.24
CA ASN A 96 1.14 23.42 0.55
C ASN A 96 1.92 23.73 1.86
N PRO A 97 3.08 23.11 2.08
CA PRO A 97 3.84 23.29 3.31
C PRO A 97 4.40 24.71 3.40
N ASN A 98 4.40 25.25 4.62
CA ASN A 98 5.03 26.54 4.90
C ASN A 98 5.85 26.46 6.21
N ASP A 99 5.47 27.03 7.31
CA ASP A 99 6.21 27.05 8.58
C ASP A 99 6.55 25.63 9.10
N LEU A 100 7.73 25.11 8.71
CA LEU A 100 8.21 23.78 9.08
C LEU A 100 8.38 23.60 10.60
N ALA A 101 8.75 24.67 11.31
CA ALA A 101 8.97 24.59 12.75
C ALA A 101 7.66 24.31 13.51
N THR A 102 6.58 24.96 13.09
CA THR A 102 5.25 24.69 13.64
C THR A 102 4.66 23.38 13.11
N LEU A 103 4.80 23.11 11.80
CA LEU A 103 4.22 21.93 11.15
C LEU A 103 4.76 20.62 11.71
N LEU A 104 6.06 20.56 11.98
CA LEU A 104 6.75 19.34 12.42
C LEU A 104 7.03 19.29 13.93
N LYS A 105 6.42 20.19 14.69
CA LYS A 105 6.59 20.22 16.14
C LYS A 105 6.14 18.91 16.78
N GLY A 106 7.05 18.25 17.52
CA GLY A 106 6.78 17.00 18.22
C GLY A 106 6.72 15.77 17.32
N ILE A 107 7.16 15.88 16.06
CA ILE A 107 7.29 14.77 15.12
C ILE A 107 8.77 14.40 15.01
N GLU A 108 9.08 13.12 15.24
CA GLU A 108 10.42 12.57 15.09
C GLU A 108 10.67 12.20 13.64
N ILE A 109 11.12 13.19 12.86
CA ILE A 109 11.24 13.11 11.40
C ILE A 109 12.27 12.09 10.91
N GLU A 110 13.15 11.61 11.77
CA GLU A 110 14.16 10.59 11.49
C GLU A 110 13.58 9.17 11.42
N HIS A 111 12.39 8.96 12.00
CA HIS A 111 11.77 7.63 12.14
C HIS A 111 10.58 7.41 11.19
N ILE A 112 10.20 8.43 10.43
CA ILE A 112 9.07 8.35 9.50
C ILE A 112 9.49 8.86 8.13
N ARG A 113 8.76 8.46 7.11
CA ARG A 113 8.93 9.05 5.80
C ARG A 113 8.08 10.32 5.66
N ILE A 114 8.68 11.38 5.13
CA ILE A 114 8.01 12.68 4.93
C ILE A 114 8.12 13.10 3.48
N ASP A 115 6.98 13.21 2.83
CA ASP A 115 6.87 13.67 1.46
C ASP A 115 6.22 15.05 1.40
N PHE A 116 6.55 15.82 0.37
CA PHE A 116 5.98 17.16 0.14
C PHE A 116 5.46 17.29 -1.28
N LYS A 117 4.33 18.00 -1.44
CA LYS A 117 3.80 18.39 -2.74
C LYS A 117 3.18 19.79 -2.72
N ASN A 118 3.01 20.38 -3.89
CA ASN A 118 2.50 21.76 -4.05
C ASN A 118 3.28 22.78 -3.21
N TYR A 119 4.59 22.68 -3.20
CA TYR A 119 5.49 23.56 -2.46
C TYR A 119 6.02 24.68 -3.37
N THR A 120 6.57 25.74 -2.77
CA THR A 120 7.23 26.85 -3.47
C THR A 120 8.64 26.48 -3.92
N ASP A 121 9.19 27.16 -4.94
CA ASP A 121 10.50 26.85 -5.52
C ASP A 121 11.67 26.95 -4.52
N ASP A 122 11.53 27.75 -3.49
CA ASP A 122 12.52 27.92 -2.41
C ASP A 122 12.36 26.92 -1.25
N PHE A 123 11.25 26.20 -1.20
CA PHE A 123 10.94 25.26 -0.12
C PHE A 123 11.98 24.13 0.05
N PRO A 124 12.53 23.50 -1.00
CA PRO A 124 13.58 22.48 -0.84
C PRO A 124 14.82 23.01 -0.12
N LEU A 125 15.14 24.30 -0.35
CA LEU A 125 16.26 24.95 0.32
C LEU A 125 15.95 25.24 1.79
N GLN A 126 14.72 25.63 2.09
CA GLN A 126 14.23 25.80 3.47
C GLN A 126 14.24 24.46 4.22
N TRP A 127 13.78 23.38 3.58
CA TRP A 127 13.82 22.02 4.11
C TRP A 127 15.26 21.60 4.46
N LYS A 128 16.20 21.75 3.51
CA LYS A 128 17.62 21.45 3.74
C LYS A 128 18.19 22.19 4.95
N LYS A 129 17.85 23.46 5.11
CA LYS A 129 18.28 24.27 6.28
C LYS A 129 17.63 23.78 7.58
N PHE A 130 16.38 23.34 7.52
CA PHE A 130 15.62 22.85 8.67
C PHE A 130 16.17 21.52 9.19
N ILE A 131 16.40 20.55 8.31
CA ILE A 131 16.90 19.23 8.71
C ILE A 131 18.37 19.25 9.17
N LYS A 132 19.15 20.23 8.69
CA LYS A 132 20.61 20.33 8.98
C LYS A 132 21.35 19.01 8.62
N CYS A 133 21.83 18.31 9.66
CA CYS A 133 22.55 17.04 9.53
C CYS A 133 21.71 15.81 9.94
N ARG A 134 20.38 15.98 10.12
CA ARG A 134 19.51 14.86 10.48
C ARG A 134 19.30 13.95 9.26
N LYS A 135 19.28 12.65 9.49
CA LYS A 135 19.01 11.67 8.45
C LYS A 135 17.48 11.51 8.33
N VAL A 136 16.91 11.94 7.22
CA VAL A 136 15.47 11.93 6.98
C VAL A 136 15.18 11.26 5.65
N THR A 137 14.16 10.43 5.61
CA THR A 137 13.67 9.76 4.39
C THR A 137 12.44 10.46 3.86
N GLY A 138 12.35 10.66 2.55
CA GLY A 138 11.18 11.27 1.94
C GLY A 138 11.41 11.69 0.49
N ALA A 139 10.40 12.35 -0.10
CA ALA A 139 10.45 12.82 -1.48
C ALA A 139 9.72 14.16 -1.67
N PHE A 140 10.12 14.89 -2.69
CA PHE A 140 9.39 16.03 -3.22
C PHE A 140 8.58 15.59 -4.44
N HIS A 141 7.25 15.76 -4.37
CA HIS A 141 6.34 15.44 -5.47
C HIS A 141 5.85 16.71 -6.14
N GLY A 142 5.98 16.76 -7.43
CA GLY A 142 5.47 17.84 -8.27
C GLY A 142 6.55 18.45 -9.15
N LEU A 143 6.08 19.05 -10.24
CA LEU A 143 6.93 19.85 -11.12
C LEU A 143 7.06 21.23 -10.47
N THR A 144 8.27 21.62 -10.11
CA THR A 144 8.56 23.03 -9.93
C THR A 144 8.24 23.72 -11.24
N LYS A 145 7.61 24.87 -11.24
CA LYS A 145 7.34 25.67 -12.45
C LYS A 145 8.64 26.15 -13.13
N SER A 146 9.78 25.86 -12.55
CA SER A 146 11.09 26.10 -13.10
C SER A 146 11.38 25.11 -14.23
N LYS A 147 11.68 25.63 -15.42
CA LYS A 147 11.92 24.95 -16.69
C LYS A 147 13.18 24.06 -16.72
N THR A 148 13.49 23.34 -15.68
CA THR A 148 14.58 22.36 -15.69
C THR A 148 13.99 20.95 -15.59
N PRO A 149 13.99 20.16 -16.68
CA PRO A 149 13.65 18.76 -16.61
C PRO A 149 14.82 18.04 -15.94
N GLY A 150 14.72 17.74 -14.66
CA GLY A 150 15.82 17.09 -13.98
C GLY A 150 15.65 16.67 -12.53
N PHE A 151 14.58 16.99 -11.86
CA PHE A 151 14.36 16.55 -10.47
C PHE A 151 13.07 15.75 -10.31
N LEU A 152 13.05 14.60 -10.95
CA LEU A 152 12.19 13.50 -10.58
C LEU A 152 12.86 12.79 -9.41
N ASN A 153 12.22 12.81 -8.24
CA ASN A 153 12.59 12.04 -7.06
C ASN A 153 13.99 12.34 -6.48
N THR A 154 14.15 13.49 -5.83
CA THR A 154 15.24 13.61 -4.88
C THR A 154 14.83 12.84 -3.63
N ILE A 155 15.30 11.59 -3.53
CA ILE A 155 15.26 10.83 -2.29
C ILE A 155 16.30 11.47 -1.39
N PHE A 156 15.89 11.95 -0.23
CA PHE A 156 16.86 12.38 0.78
C PHE A 156 17.45 11.11 1.39
N ALA A 157 18.72 10.88 1.19
CA ALA A 157 19.47 9.84 1.86
C ALA A 157 20.50 10.48 2.82
#